data_36de8c2dbcba4e5b9f65b2a1ca26da8f
#
_entry.id   36de8c2dbcba4e5b9f65b2a1ca26da8f
#
_cell.length_a   1.000
_cell.length_b   1.000
_cell.length_c   1.000
_cell.angle_alpha   90.00
_cell.angle_beta   90.00
_cell.angle_gamma   90.00
#
_symmetry.space_group_name_H-M   'P 1'
#
loop_
_entity.id
_entity.type
_entity.pdbx_description
1 polymer ?
#
loop_
_entity_poly.entity_id
_entity_poly.type
_entity_poly.pdbx_seq_one_letter_code
_entity_poly.pdbx_strand_id
1 'polypeptide(L)'
;MNDYKAVIFDVDGTLLNTREGILASVSATLEDFGMRPLEKGEEKLFIGPPIQRSLKEVYGLSDEKAQEFADEFRARYSRHEFLFRASVYDGIINLMKNIKAAGLKNAVATYKREDYALDIVTHFGLAEHSEVIHGADNFNKLTKSDIIKLCISEMGLESSQCVMVGDSDNDAIGAAGIGCPFIGVTYGFGFEKASDVNEFENIGVAATPAEILDIVLGRK
;
A
#
# COMPACT_ATOMS: atom_id res chain seq x y z
N MET A 1 -19.05 15.22 14.45
CA MET A 1 -18.94 14.31 13.30
C MET A 1 -17.78 14.81 12.46
N ASN A 2 -16.85 13.96 12.16
CA ASN A 2 -15.77 14.29 11.22
C ASN A 2 -16.38 14.47 9.83
N ASP A 3 -16.01 15.54 9.11
CA ASP A 3 -16.57 15.86 7.78
C ASP A 3 -15.72 15.24 6.66
N TYR A 4 -15.33 13.95 6.84
CA TYR A 4 -14.58 13.23 5.83
C TYR A 4 -15.44 13.00 4.59
N LYS A 5 -14.80 13.05 3.41
CA LYS A 5 -15.41 12.89 2.09
C LYS A 5 -14.81 11.71 1.32
N ALA A 6 -13.61 11.27 1.69
CA ALA A 6 -12.93 10.16 1.03
C ALA A 6 -12.08 9.34 2.00
N VAL A 7 -11.94 8.06 1.66
CA VAL A 7 -10.98 7.13 2.26
C VAL A 7 -10.00 6.70 1.17
N ILE A 8 -8.71 6.87 1.44
CA ILE A 8 -7.61 6.54 0.52
C ILE A 8 -6.89 5.32 1.08
N PHE A 9 -6.74 4.27 0.30
CA PHE A 9 -6.16 3.00 0.73
C PHE A 9 -4.79 2.77 0.10
N ASP A 10 -3.85 2.21 0.87
CA ASP A 10 -2.74 1.47 0.29
C ASP A 10 -3.21 0.13 -0.28
N VAL A 11 -2.36 -0.56 -1.05
CA VAL A 11 -2.66 -1.86 -1.67
C VAL A 11 -2.04 -3.01 -0.88
N ASP A 12 -0.70 -3.01 -0.81
CA ASP A 12 0.07 -4.15 -0.27
C ASP A 12 -0.03 -4.18 1.26
N GLY A 13 -0.68 -5.21 1.82
CA GLY A 13 -0.90 -5.29 3.27
C GLY A 13 -2.15 -4.55 3.77
N THR A 14 -2.85 -3.81 2.91
CA THR A 14 -4.05 -3.05 3.28
C THR A 14 -5.29 -3.54 2.55
N LEU A 15 -5.33 -3.47 1.22
CA LEU A 15 -6.42 -4.03 0.41
C LEU A 15 -6.16 -5.50 0.06
N LEU A 16 -4.90 -5.83 -0.25
CA LEU A 16 -4.49 -7.12 -0.77
C LEU A 16 -3.33 -7.72 0.04
N ASN A 17 -3.43 -9.03 0.29
CA ASN A 17 -2.29 -9.83 0.70
C ASN A 17 -1.51 -10.25 -0.56
N THR A 18 -0.46 -9.49 -0.88
CA THR A 18 0.38 -9.67 -2.06
C THR A 18 1.71 -10.39 -1.75
N ARG A 19 1.89 -10.83 -0.51
CA ARG A 19 3.14 -11.40 0.01
C ARG A 19 3.68 -12.51 -0.88
N GLU A 20 2.84 -13.46 -1.27
CA GLU A 20 3.27 -14.64 -2.01
C GLU A 20 3.84 -14.27 -3.38
N GLY A 21 3.16 -13.42 -4.15
CA GLY A 21 3.59 -13.00 -5.48
C GLY A 21 4.88 -12.19 -5.46
N ILE A 22 4.99 -11.25 -4.50
CA ILE A 22 6.19 -10.43 -4.33
C ILE A 22 7.38 -11.32 -3.98
N LEU A 23 7.28 -12.16 -2.95
CA LEU A 23 8.39 -12.99 -2.49
C LEU A 23 8.80 -14.05 -3.52
N ALA A 24 7.85 -14.64 -4.24
CA ALA A 24 8.16 -15.56 -5.34
C ALA A 24 8.96 -14.88 -6.45
N SER A 25 8.58 -13.65 -6.84
CA SER A 25 9.30 -12.88 -7.83
C SER A 25 10.69 -12.44 -7.34
N VAL A 26 10.81 -11.99 -6.08
CA VAL A 26 12.11 -11.65 -5.47
C VAL A 26 13.03 -12.86 -5.46
N SER A 27 12.55 -14.02 -4.97
CA SER A 27 13.35 -15.23 -4.87
C SER A 27 13.88 -15.70 -6.24
N ALA A 28 13.02 -15.70 -7.26
CA ALA A 28 13.42 -16.07 -8.61
C ALA A 28 14.43 -15.06 -9.20
N THR A 29 14.32 -13.77 -8.89
CA THR A 29 15.28 -12.76 -9.35
C THR A 29 16.63 -12.90 -8.62
N LEU A 30 16.61 -13.18 -7.31
CA LEU A 30 17.84 -13.45 -6.55
C LEU A 30 18.62 -14.65 -7.13
N GLU A 31 17.91 -15.70 -7.51
CA GLU A 31 18.51 -16.89 -8.15
C GLU A 31 19.19 -16.53 -9.48
N ASP A 32 18.54 -15.75 -10.35
CA ASP A 32 19.10 -15.32 -11.64
C ASP A 32 20.35 -14.44 -11.47
N PHE A 33 20.40 -13.63 -10.40
CA PHE A 33 21.57 -12.81 -10.08
C PHE A 33 22.66 -13.57 -9.32
N GLY A 34 22.48 -14.88 -9.05
CA GLY A 34 23.43 -15.69 -8.27
C GLY A 34 23.60 -15.19 -6.83
N MET A 35 22.60 -14.52 -6.28
CA MET A 35 22.61 -13.98 -4.92
C MET A 35 22.06 -15.00 -3.92
N ARG A 36 22.47 -14.87 -2.63
CA ARG A 36 21.89 -15.71 -1.60
C ARG A 36 20.38 -15.52 -1.46
N PRO A 37 19.62 -16.55 -1.08
CA PRO A 37 18.21 -16.40 -0.78
C PRO A 37 17.99 -15.47 0.44
N LEU A 38 16.76 -14.98 0.60
CA LEU A 38 16.35 -14.23 1.79
C LEU A 38 16.47 -15.10 3.03
N GLU A 39 17.00 -14.52 4.11
CA GLU A 39 16.99 -15.14 5.42
C GLU A 39 15.66 -14.90 6.16
N LYS A 40 15.40 -15.70 7.18
CA LYS A 40 14.19 -15.55 7.99
C LYS A 40 14.10 -14.14 8.61
N GLY A 41 13.04 -13.44 8.30
CA GLY A 41 12.77 -12.07 8.77
C GLY A 41 13.16 -10.97 7.79
N GLU A 42 13.99 -11.25 6.77
CA GLU A 42 14.30 -10.29 5.70
C GLU A 42 13.12 -10.09 4.73
N GLU A 43 12.25 -11.08 4.61
CA GLU A 43 11.11 -11.08 3.68
C GLU A 43 10.22 -9.85 3.86
N LYS A 44 10.01 -9.41 5.09
CA LYS A 44 9.18 -8.23 5.40
C LYS A 44 9.76 -6.92 4.85
N LEU A 45 11.07 -6.86 4.64
CA LEU A 45 11.73 -5.68 4.07
C LEU A 45 11.47 -5.54 2.56
N PHE A 46 11.00 -6.60 1.90
CA PHE A 46 10.71 -6.63 0.46
C PHE A 46 9.23 -6.42 0.13
N ILE A 47 8.38 -6.21 1.14
CA ILE A 47 6.93 -6.04 0.96
C ILE A 47 6.55 -4.65 1.46
N GLY A 48 6.08 -3.78 0.56
CA GLY A 48 5.71 -2.38 0.86
C GLY A 48 6.78 -1.36 0.49
N PRO A 49 8.02 -1.41 1.02
CA PRO A 49 9.06 -0.47 0.62
C PRO A 49 9.48 -0.60 -0.85
N PRO A 50 10.03 0.49 -1.45
CA PRO A 50 10.67 0.41 -2.75
C PRO A 50 11.79 -0.64 -2.75
N ILE A 51 11.77 -1.57 -3.70
CA ILE A 51 12.68 -2.73 -3.73
C ILE A 51 14.16 -2.33 -3.74
N GLN A 52 14.51 -1.21 -4.36
CA GLN A 52 15.89 -0.71 -4.37
C GLN A 52 16.39 -0.41 -2.95
N ARG A 53 15.52 0.12 -2.07
CA ARG A 53 15.86 0.36 -0.65
C ARG A 53 16.16 -0.96 0.05
N SER A 54 15.31 -1.95 -0.10
CA SER A 54 15.46 -3.27 0.51
C SER A 54 16.74 -3.97 0.06
N LEU A 55 17.06 -3.89 -1.24
CA LEU A 55 18.28 -4.47 -1.81
C LEU A 55 19.55 -3.82 -1.26
N LYS A 56 19.56 -2.50 -1.08
CA LYS A 56 20.69 -1.79 -0.46
C LYS A 56 20.84 -2.15 1.00
N GLU A 57 19.75 -2.26 1.72
CA GLU A 57 19.75 -2.59 3.15
C GLU A 57 20.19 -4.02 3.41
N VAL A 58 19.66 -5.01 2.67
CA VAL A 58 19.89 -6.44 2.91
C VAL A 58 21.15 -6.96 2.25
N TYR A 59 21.47 -6.48 1.05
CA TYR A 59 22.59 -7.00 0.23
C TYR A 59 23.73 -6.00 0.02
N GLY A 60 23.60 -4.77 0.49
CA GLY A 60 24.63 -3.74 0.34
C GLY A 60 24.88 -3.32 -1.11
N LEU A 61 23.88 -3.43 -2.00
CA LEU A 61 24.05 -3.12 -3.41
C LEU A 61 24.25 -1.62 -3.64
N SER A 62 25.02 -1.28 -4.69
CA SER A 62 25.09 0.10 -5.20
C SER A 62 23.76 0.51 -5.83
N ASP A 63 23.57 1.82 -6.05
CA ASP A 63 22.34 2.33 -6.68
C ASP A 63 22.11 1.72 -8.08
N GLU A 64 23.19 1.57 -8.88
CA GLU A 64 23.11 1.00 -10.21
C GLU A 64 22.70 -0.49 -10.17
N LYS A 65 23.31 -1.28 -9.29
CA LYS A 65 22.97 -2.70 -9.16
C LYS A 65 21.59 -2.93 -8.58
N ALA A 66 21.18 -2.10 -7.61
CA ALA A 66 19.85 -2.14 -7.06
C ALA A 66 18.78 -1.77 -8.11
N GLN A 67 19.09 -0.84 -9.01
CA GLN A 67 18.20 -0.51 -10.12
C GLN A 67 18.13 -1.62 -11.16
N GLU A 68 19.27 -2.22 -11.55
CA GLU A 68 19.31 -3.36 -12.46
C GLU A 68 18.46 -4.53 -11.95
N PHE A 69 18.64 -4.89 -10.70
CA PHE A 69 17.79 -5.91 -10.04
C PHE A 69 16.30 -5.52 -10.04
N ALA A 70 16.02 -4.26 -9.69
CA ALA A 70 14.64 -3.78 -9.63
C ALA A 70 13.93 -3.83 -10.99
N ASP A 71 14.66 -3.58 -12.08
CA ASP A 71 14.10 -3.66 -13.44
C ASP A 71 13.78 -5.10 -13.83
N GLU A 72 14.66 -6.07 -13.53
CA GLU A 72 14.41 -7.49 -13.76
C GLU A 72 13.28 -8.02 -12.86
N PHE A 73 13.30 -7.67 -11.57
CA PHE A 73 12.20 -7.99 -10.66
C PHE A 73 10.85 -7.48 -11.19
N ARG A 74 10.79 -6.23 -11.67
CA ARG A 74 9.56 -5.63 -12.20
C ARG A 74 9.10 -6.33 -13.47
N ALA A 75 10.03 -6.65 -14.40
CA ALA A 75 9.73 -7.39 -15.62
C ALA A 75 9.14 -8.78 -15.29
N ARG A 76 9.63 -9.42 -14.23
CA ARG A 76 9.11 -10.69 -13.73
C ARG A 76 7.77 -10.54 -13.02
N TYR A 77 7.70 -9.61 -12.06
CA TYR A 77 6.51 -9.37 -11.26
C TYR A 77 5.30 -8.93 -12.10
N SER A 78 5.51 -8.22 -13.23
CA SER A 78 4.45 -7.84 -14.16
C SER A 78 3.76 -9.03 -14.83
N ARG A 79 4.35 -10.23 -14.80
CA ARG A 79 3.69 -11.42 -15.32
C ARG A 79 2.53 -11.80 -14.40
N HIS A 80 1.40 -12.12 -15.01
CA HIS A 80 0.16 -12.42 -14.28
C HIS A 80 0.32 -13.55 -13.24
N GLU A 81 1.20 -14.50 -13.50
CA GLU A 81 1.53 -15.60 -12.58
C GLU A 81 2.14 -15.14 -11.24
N PHE A 82 2.76 -13.95 -11.21
CA PHE A 82 3.31 -13.34 -10.00
C PHE A 82 2.41 -12.22 -9.48
N LEU A 83 2.00 -11.29 -10.36
CA LEU A 83 1.21 -10.12 -9.98
C LEU A 83 -0.12 -10.52 -9.33
N PHE A 84 -0.80 -11.52 -9.88
CA PHE A 84 -2.10 -11.97 -9.40
C PHE A 84 -2.02 -13.09 -8.35
N ARG A 85 -0.81 -13.48 -7.93
CA ARG A 85 -0.60 -14.37 -6.78
C ARG A 85 -0.78 -13.58 -5.48
N ALA A 86 -2.03 -13.20 -5.24
CA ALA A 86 -2.47 -12.37 -4.13
C ALA A 86 -3.90 -12.77 -3.73
N SER A 87 -4.39 -12.20 -2.64
CA SER A 87 -5.78 -12.34 -2.22
C SER A 87 -6.30 -11.04 -1.61
N VAL A 88 -7.58 -10.77 -1.78
CA VAL A 88 -8.25 -9.64 -1.09
C VAL A 88 -8.38 -10.00 0.38
N TYR A 89 -8.07 -9.08 1.30
CA TYR A 89 -8.35 -9.30 2.72
C TYR A 89 -9.87 -9.41 2.95
N ASP A 90 -10.26 -10.31 3.85
CA ASP A 90 -11.66 -10.57 4.17
C ASP A 90 -12.36 -9.29 4.62
N GLY A 91 -13.50 -8.97 3.98
CA GLY A 91 -14.29 -7.79 4.29
C GLY A 91 -13.96 -6.52 3.52
N ILE A 92 -12.84 -6.44 2.78
CA ILE A 92 -12.43 -5.23 2.03
C ILE A 92 -13.47 -4.80 1.00
N ILE A 93 -13.97 -5.70 0.17
CA ILE A 93 -15.00 -5.36 -0.84
C ILE A 93 -16.25 -4.81 -0.16
N ASN A 94 -16.67 -5.42 0.94
CA ASN A 94 -17.82 -4.94 1.70
C ASN A 94 -17.55 -3.57 2.34
N LEU A 95 -16.35 -3.35 2.88
CA LEU A 95 -15.93 -2.06 3.41
C LEU A 95 -16.03 -0.97 2.34
N MET A 96 -15.44 -1.17 1.16
CA MET A 96 -15.45 -0.17 0.07
C MET A 96 -16.88 0.14 -0.39
N LYS A 97 -17.75 -0.88 -0.50
CA LYS A 97 -19.18 -0.70 -0.79
C LYS A 97 -19.89 0.13 0.29
N ASN A 98 -19.62 -0.15 1.56
CA ASN A 98 -20.27 0.55 2.67
C ASN A 98 -19.77 1.99 2.79
N ILE A 99 -18.51 2.29 2.48
CA ILE A 99 -17.98 3.65 2.38
C ILE A 99 -18.74 4.43 1.30
N LYS A 100 -18.93 3.86 0.10
CA LYS A 100 -19.73 4.48 -0.96
C LYS A 100 -21.19 4.67 -0.55
N ALA A 101 -21.79 3.70 0.12
CA ALA A 101 -23.15 3.78 0.63
C ALA A 101 -23.32 4.86 1.71
N ALA A 102 -22.26 5.18 2.46
CA ALA A 102 -22.22 6.27 3.41
C ALA A 102 -22.00 7.66 2.76
N GLY A 103 -21.88 7.71 1.42
CA GLY A 103 -21.70 8.94 0.65
C GLY A 103 -20.23 9.42 0.56
N LEU A 104 -19.26 8.57 0.94
CA LEU A 104 -17.84 8.86 0.80
C LEU A 104 -17.26 8.23 -0.48
N LYS A 105 -16.15 8.79 -0.94
CA LYS A 105 -15.36 8.23 -2.06
C LYS A 105 -14.32 7.25 -1.53
N ASN A 106 -13.92 6.27 -2.36
CA ASN A 106 -12.71 5.47 -2.15
C ASN A 106 -11.66 5.87 -3.19
N ALA A 107 -10.39 5.88 -2.78
CA ALA A 107 -9.25 6.04 -3.67
C ALA A 107 -8.14 5.07 -3.28
N VAL A 108 -7.18 4.87 -4.17
CA VAL A 108 -5.99 4.03 -3.94
C VAL A 108 -4.74 4.87 -4.14
N ALA A 109 -3.85 4.88 -3.13
CA ALA A 109 -2.55 5.54 -3.16
C ALA A 109 -1.47 4.56 -2.67
N THR A 110 -0.61 4.04 -3.56
CA THR A 110 0.32 2.96 -3.24
C THR A 110 1.73 3.20 -3.77
N TYR A 111 2.74 2.66 -3.07
CA TYR A 111 4.11 2.58 -3.60
C TYR A 111 4.29 1.51 -4.70
N LYS A 112 3.29 0.66 -4.92
CA LYS A 112 3.27 -0.19 -6.11
C LYS A 112 3.26 0.69 -7.35
N ARG A 113 4.07 0.34 -8.39
CA ARG A 113 4.07 1.07 -9.66
C ARG A 113 2.66 1.17 -10.23
N GLU A 114 2.29 2.34 -10.74
CA GLU A 114 0.90 2.68 -11.09
C GLU A 114 0.24 1.69 -12.04
N ASP A 115 0.94 1.24 -13.08
CA ASP A 115 0.41 0.24 -14.00
C ASP A 115 0.08 -1.11 -13.31
N TYR A 116 0.96 -1.58 -12.41
CA TYR A 116 0.70 -2.80 -11.64
C TYR A 116 -0.41 -2.61 -10.62
N ALA A 117 -0.48 -1.42 -10.00
CA ALA A 117 -1.55 -1.09 -9.08
C ALA A 117 -2.92 -1.15 -9.80
N LEU A 118 -3.00 -0.54 -10.98
CA LEU A 118 -4.22 -0.56 -11.79
C LEU A 118 -4.60 -1.98 -12.22
N ASP A 119 -3.63 -2.78 -12.69
CA ASP A 119 -3.88 -4.14 -13.13
C ASP A 119 -4.38 -5.02 -11.98
N ILE A 120 -3.71 -4.98 -10.81
CA ILE A 120 -4.05 -5.85 -9.68
C ILE A 120 -5.38 -5.46 -9.04
N VAL A 121 -5.66 -4.16 -8.83
CA VAL A 121 -6.94 -3.74 -8.24
C VAL A 121 -8.11 -3.97 -9.19
N THR A 122 -7.86 -3.92 -10.53
CA THR A 122 -8.86 -4.29 -11.54
C THR A 122 -9.13 -5.79 -11.53
N HIS A 123 -8.08 -6.62 -11.50
CA HIS A 123 -8.19 -8.07 -11.46
C HIS A 123 -9.03 -8.56 -10.27
N PHE A 124 -8.86 -7.94 -9.11
CA PHE A 124 -9.58 -8.30 -7.89
C PHE A 124 -10.91 -7.56 -7.69
N GLY A 125 -11.40 -6.80 -8.70
CA GLY A 125 -12.69 -6.10 -8.66
C GLY A 125 -12.73 -4.91 -7.70
N LEU A 126 -11.58 -4.37 -7.30
CA LEU A 126 -11.51 -3.21 -6.40
C LEU A 126 -11.58 -1.88 -7.16
N ALA A 127 -11.18 -1.87 -8.43
CA ALA A 127 -11.20 -0.67 -9.27
C ALA A 127 -12.62 -0.10 -9.46
N GLU A 128 -13.65 -0.95 -9.56
CA GLU A 128 -15.06 -0.52 -9.70
C GLU A 128 -15.59 0.20 -8.45
N HIS A 129 -14.89 0.06 -7.32
CA HIS A 129 -15.21 0.72 -6.06
C HIS A 129 -14.34 1.94 -5.79
N SER A 130 -13.33 2.22 -6.61
CA SER A 130 -12.38 3.32 -6.47
C SER A 130 -12.67 4.44 -7.45
N GLU A 131 -12.67 5.70 -6.99
CA GLU A 131 -12.83 6.89 -7.85
C GLU A 131 -11.51 7.24 -8.55
N VAL A 132 -10.38 7.03 -7.84
CA VAL A 132 -9.03 7.39 -8.27
C VAL A 132 -8.07 6.30 -7.83
N ILE A 133 -7.08 5.99 -8.67
CA ILE A 133 -6.02 5.03 -8.39
C ILE A 133 -4.70 5.66 -8.84
N HIS A 134 -3.78 5.90 -7.89
CA HIS A 134 -2.42 6.33 -8.18
C HIS A 134 -1.39 5.43 -7.52
N GLY A 135 -0.29 5.21 -8.23
CA GLY A 135 0.85 4.44 -7.79
C GLY A 135 2.17 5.19 -7.94
N ALA A 136 3.27 4.53 -7.59
CA ALA A 136 4.60 5.09 -7.77
C ALA A 136 5.00 5.15 -9.24
N ASP A 137 5.87 6.12 -9.56
CA ASP A 137 6.57 6.16 -10.84
C ASP A 137 7.66 5.07 -10.94
N ASN A 138 8.18 4.86 -12.14
CA ASN A 138 9.19 3.82 -12.38
C ASN A 138 10.56 4.09 -11.72
N PHE A 139 10.81 5.32 -11.27
CA PHE A 139 12.10 5.75 -10.75
C PHE A 139 12.08 6.08 -9.25
N ASN A 140 10.96 5.82 -8.56
CA ASN A 140 10.72 6.14 -7.15
C ASN A 140 10.98 7.62 -6.82
N LYS A 141 10.60 8.53 -7.70
CA LYS A 141 10.68 9.97 -7.47
C LYS A 141 9.53 10.51 -6.65
N LEU A 142 8.34 9.90 -6.82
CA LEU A 142 7.17 10.25 -6.05
C LEU A 142 7.28 9.66 -4.64
N THR A 143 7.11 10.50 -3.64
CA THR A 143 6.94 10.07 -2.25
C THR A 143 5.51 9.57 -2.01
N LYS A 144 5.27 8.87 -0.89
CA LYS A 144 3.91 8.48 -0.52
C LYS A 144 3.01 9.71 -0.36
N SER A 145 3.53 10.80 0.20
CA SER A 145 2.83 12.10 0.28
C SER A 145 2.39 12.61 -1.08
N ASP A 146 3.26 12.54 -2.09
CA ASP A 146 2.94 13.00 -3.45
C ASP A 146 1.82 12.16 -4.06
N ILE A 147 1.87 10.83 -3.90
CA ILE A 147 0.85 9.92 -4.43
C ILE A 147 -0.51 10.16 -3.75
N ILE A 148 -0.54 10.30 -2.43
CA ILE A 148 -1.77 10.64 -1.70
C ILE A 148 -2.32 11.99 -2.18
N LYS A 149 -1.45 12.98 -2.35
CA LYS A 149 -1.82 14.32 -2.84
C LYS A 149 -2.40 14.30 -4.26
N LEU A 150 -1.89 13.43 -5.15
CA LEU A 150 -2.48 13.23 -6.48
C LEU A 150 -3.93 12.76 -6.36
N CYS A 151 -4.20 11.74 -5.54
CA CYS A 151 -5.57 11.26 -5.31
C CYS A 151 -6.48 12.37 -4.77
N ILE A 152 -6.04 13.12 -3.77
CA ILE A 152 -6.81 14.20 -3.15
C ILE A 152 -7.14 15.28 -4.19
N SER A 153 -6.12 15.70 -4.97
CA SER A 153 -6.26 16.73 -6.00
C SER A 153 -7.25 16.32 -7.09
N GLU A 154 -7.16 15.08 -7.58
CA GLU A 154 -8.06 14.58 -8.64
C GLU A 154 -9.51 14.45 -8.14
N MET A 155 -9.69 14.12 -6.85
CA MET A 155 -11.03 14.12 -6.25
C MET A 155 -11.59 15.52 -5.96
N GLY A 156 -10.78 16.59 -6.07
CA GLY A 156 -11.16 17.96 -5.77
C GLY A 156 -11.40 18.20 -4.27
N LEU A 157 -10.62 17.57 -3.41
CA LEU A 157 -10.76 17.60 -1.96
C LEU A 157 -9.54 18.26 -1.29
N GLU A 158 -9.70 18.56 0.01
CA GLU A 158 -8.60 18.98 0.90
C GLU A 158 -8.09 17.79 1.72
N SER A 159 -6.82 17.82 2.15
CA SER A 159 -6.23 16.74 2.94
C SER A 159 -7.02 16.41 4.20
N SER A 160 -7.54 17.42 4.91
CA SER A 160 -8.36 17.28 6.11
C SER A 160 -9.72 16.61 5.88
N GLN A 161 -10.18 16.52 4.61
CA GLN A 161 -11.43 15.87 4.22
C GLN A 161 -11.21 14.40 3.82
N CYS A 162 -9.97 13.93 3.81
CA CYS A 162 -9.60 12.58 3.45
C CYS A 162 -9.03 11.83 4.65
N VAL A 163 -9.08 10.51 4.60
CA VAL A 163 -8.43 9.64 5.58
C VAL A 163 -7.56 8.66 4.81
N MET A 164 -6.26 8.62 5.11
CA MET A 164 -5.36 7.57 4.60
C MET A 164 -5.46 6.33 5.48
N VAL A 165 -5.56 5.17 4.86
CA VAL A 165 -5.56 3.85 5.50
C VAL A 165 -4.39 3.05 4.97
N GLY A 166 -3.52 2.58 5.86
CA GLY A 166 -2.34 1.81 5.48
C GLY A 166 -1.80 0.97 6.63
N ASP A 167 -0.92 0.03 6.31
CA ASP A 167 -0.36 -0.92 7.25
C ASP A 167 1.07 -0.61 7.68
N SER A 168 1.67 0.49 7.18
CA SER A 168 3.10 0.77 7.33
C SER A 168 3.43 2.21 7.75
N ASP A 169 4.67 2.39 8.20
CA ASP A 169 5.28 3.70 8.47
C ASP A 169 5.27 4.63 7.25
N ASN A 170 5.43 4.08 6.04
CA ASN A 170 5.39 4.85 4.81
C ASN A 170 4.03 5.54 4.63
N ASP A 171 2.93 4.86 5.00
CA ASP A 171 1.57 5.40 4.91
C ASP A 171 1.35 6.49 5.94
N ALA A 172 1.75 6.23 7.19
CA ALA A 172 1.65 7.19 8.29
C ALA A 172 2.47 8.46 8.01
N ILE A 173 3.73 8.31 7.61
CA ILE A 173 4.61 9.43 7.26
C ILE A 173 4.08 10.18 6.02
N GLY A 174 3.60 9.43 5.02
CA GLY A 174 3.01 10.00 3.81
C GLY A 174 1.79 10.86 4.10
N ALA A 175 0.89 10.38 4.94
CA ALA A 175 -0.30 11.11 5.37
C ALA A 175 0.05 12.34 6.21
N ALA A 176 0.94 12.19 7.21
CA ALA A 176 1.38 13.29 8.07
C ALA A 176 2.04 14.42 7.27
N GLY A 177 2.84 14.08 6.24
CA GLY A 177 3.53 15.04 5.39
C GLY A 177 2.63 16.04 4.66
N ILE A 178 1.35 15.74 4.55
CA ILE A 178 0.34 16.61 3.89
C ILE A 178 -0.85 16.94 4.81
N GLY A 179 -0.77 16.60 6.08
CA GLY A 179 -1.85 16.84 7.04
C GLY A 179 -3.14 16.02 6.75
N CYS A 180 -2.99 14.84 6.16
CA CYS A 180 -4.09 13.91 5.96
C CYS A 180 -4.26 13.01 7.19
N PRO A 181 -5.45 12.93 7.82
CA PRO A 181 -5.73 11.97 8.87
C PRO A 181 -5.37 10.54 8.48
N PHE A 182 -4.85 9.76 9.45
CA PHE A 182 -4.36 8.41 9.20
C PHE A 182 -5.05 7.37 10.11
N ILE A 183 -5.38 6.22 9.54
CA ILE A 183 -5.78 5.00 10.25
C ILE A 183 -4.75 3.92 9.93
N GLY A 184 -4.08 3.39 10.96
CA GLY A 184 -3.19 2.26 10.81
C GLY A 184 -3.95 0.94 10.91
N VAL A 185 -3.63 -0.02 10.04
CA VAL A 185 -4.16 -1.39 10.13
C VAL A 185 -3.09 -2.36 10.60
N THR A 186 -3.48 -3.36 11.42
CA THR A 186 -2.55 -4.33 12.03
C THR A 186 -2.71 -5.74 11.48
N TYR A 187 -3.51 -5.93 10.44
CA TYR A 187 -3.66 -7.20 9.75
C TYR A 187 -2.74 -7.36 8.53
N GLY A 188 -1.98 -6.32 8.21
CA GLY A 188 -1.07 -6.25 7.06
C GLY A 188 0.32 -6.84 7.31
N PHE A 189 1.34 -6.23 6.71
CA PHE A 189 2.73 -6.70 6.76
C PHE A 189 3.62 -5.85 7.66
N GLY A 190 3.28 -4.56 7.82
CA GLY A 190 4.08 -3.57 8.53
C GLY A 190 3.79 -3.53 10.03
N PHE A 191 2.72 -2.88 10.45
CA PHE A 191 2.35 -2.78 11.87
C PHE A 191 1.83 -4.13 12.38
N GLU A 192 2.45 -4.67 13.43
CA GLU A 192 2.05 -5.93 14.05
C GLU A 192 1.03 -5.74 15.19
N LYS A 193 0.99 -4.56 15.80
CA LYS A 193 0.14 -4.23 16.96
C LYS A 193 -0.17 -2.74 17.03
N ALA A 194 -1.19 -2.40 17.80
CA ALA A 194 -1.65 -1.02 17.95
C ALA A 194 -0.56 -0.06 18.47
N SER A 195 0.37 -0.53 19.31
CA SER A 195 1.47 0.31 19.80
C SER A 195 2.39 0.79 18.68
N ASP A 196 2.56 0.01 17.60
CA ASP A 196 3.41 0.38 16.48
C ASP A 196 2.78 1.53 15.67
N VAL A 197 1.46 1.47 15.47
CA VAL A 197 0.69 2.57 14.86
C VAL A 197 0.73 3.84 15.71
N ASN A 198 0.65 3.68 17.05
CA ASN A 198 0.61 4.80 17.99
C ASN A 198 1.95 5.55 18.12
N GLU A 199 3.02 5.07 17.48
CA GLU A 199 4.24 5.85 17.29
C GLU A 199 4.05 7.00 16.28
N PHE A 200 2.98 6.97 15.49
CA PHE A 200 2.63 7.96 14.49
C PHE A 200 1.32 8.66 14.87
N GLU A 201 1.15 9.90 14.39
CA GLU A 201 -0.12 10.60 14.50
C GLU A 201 -1.20 9.82 13.74
N ASN A 202 -2.27 9.45 14.43
CA ASN A 202 -3.36 8.67 13.84
C ASN A 202 -4.71 9.04 14.50
N ILE A 203 -5.81 8.73 13.81
CA ILE A 203 -7.18 8.90 14.31
C ILE A 203 -7.79 7.57 14.78
N GLY A 204 -7.06 6.47 14.63
CA GLY A 204 -7.47 5.15 15.08
C GLY A 204 -6.62 4.02 14.52
N VAL A 205 -6.79 2.85 15.13
CA VAL A 205 -6.15 1.60 14.74
C VAL A 205 -7.23 0.58 14.45
N ALA A 206 -7.11 -0.12 13.33
CA ALA A 206 -8.06 -1.15 12.94
C ALA A 206 -7.35 -2.53 12.84
N ALA A 207 -7.86 -3.51 13.56
CA ALA A 207 -7.42 -4.91 13.47
C ALA A 207 -8.18 -5.68 12.40
N THR A 208 -9.27 -5.13 11.90
CA THR A 208 -10.10 -5.70 10.83
C THR A 208 -10.60 -4.61 9.89
N PRO A 209 -10.89 -4.93 8.62
CA PRO A 209 -11.49 -3.96 7.69
C PRO A 209 -12.80 -3.34 8.18
N ALA A 210 -13.62 -4.07 8.92
CA ALA A 210 -14.89 -3.55 9.44
C ALA A 210 -14.71 -2.36 10.40
N GLU A 211 -13.66 -2.37 11.21
CA GLU A 211 -13.37 -1.29 12.19
C GLU A 211 -13.02 0.03 11.51
N ILE A 212 -12.48 0.00 10.28
CA ILE A 212 -12.11 1.21 9.53
C ILE A 212 -13.32 2.12 9.33
N LEU A 213 -14.45 1.56 8.90
CA LEU A 213 -15.67 2.35 8.67
C LEU A 213 -16.19 3.01 9.95
N ASP A 214 -16.13 2.29 11.06
CA ASP A 214 -16.59 2.80 12.35
C ASP A 214 -15.72 3.96 12.82
N ILE A 215 -14.39 3.88 12.64
CA ILE A 215 -13.46 4.97 12.96
C ILE A 215 -13.76 6.18 12.06
N VAL A 216 -13.88 6.00 10.74
CA VAL A 216 -14.15 7.08 9.77
C VAL A 216 -15.47 7.80 10.11
N LEU A 217 -16.51 7.07 10.49
CA LEU A 217 -17.83 7.61 10.81
C LEU A 217 -17.96 8.09 12.27
N GLY A 218 -16.91 7.93 13.09
CA GLY A 218 -16.93 8.27 14.52
C GLY A 218 -17.94 7.45 15.31
N ARG A 219 -18.17 6.21 14.90
CA ARG A 219 -19.01 5.23 15.61
C ARG A 219 -18.14 4.54 16.67
N LYS A 220 -18.62 4.51 17.90
CA LYS A 220 -17.98 3.77 19.01
C LYS A 220 -18.61 2.40 19.16
#